data_f53ea5bb3a0c4b356c7305fbbe45405f
#
_entry.id   f53ea5bb3a0c4b356c7305fbbe45405f
#
_cell.length_a   1.000
_cell.length_b   1.000
_cell.length_c   1.000
_cell.angle_alpha   90.00
_cell.angle_beta   90.00
_cell.angle_gamma   90.00
#
_symmetry.space_group_name_H-M   'P 1'
#
loop_
_entity.id
_entity.type
_entity.pdbx_description
1 polymer ?
#
loop_
_entity_poly.entity_id
_entity_poly.type
_entity_poly.pdbx_seq_one_letter_code
_entity_poly.pdbx_strand_id
1 'polypeptide(L)'
;MSAAPPNGNKIRLATVWLDGCSGCHMSLLDTDERMIAVAQRADVVWGPLVDAKEFPENVDVTLVEGAVSSEDDLERIRRVRNRTRILVSLGDCAITGNVPAMRNKYGVDAVLRRAYLENATLDPKIPLDVIPALLPVSRPVHEVVPVDVFVPGCPPSADLIFSVIGELLEGRIPNPAAKFG
;
A
#
# COMPACT_ATOMS: atom_id res chain seq x y z
N MET A 1 2.46 6.04 23.56
CA MET A 1 1.06 6.52 23.38
C MET A 1 0.20 5.28 23.20
N SER A 2 -0.86 5.13 23.99
CA SER A 2 -1.72 3.93 23.95
C SER A 2 -2.51 3.91 22.63
N ALA A 3 -2.42 2.81 21.90
CA ALA A 3 -3.06 2.63 20.59
C ALA A 3 -4.48 1.99 20.69
N ALA A 4 -5.03 1.80 21.89
CA ALA A 4 -6.36 1.25 22.04
C ALA A 4 -7.44 2.26 21.61
N PRO A 5 -8.48 1.83 20.86
CA PRO A 5 -9.58 2.71 20.49
C PRO A 5 -10.35 3.14 21.74
N PRO A 6 -10.77 4.40 21.83
CA PRO A 6 -11.69 4.81 22.89
C PRO A 6 -13.07 4.16 22.66
N ASN A 7 -13.61 3.52 23.67
CA ASN A 7 -15.01 3.09 23.75
C ASN A 7 -15.46 1.84 22.96
N GLY A 8 -14.84 0.68 23.12
CA GLY A 8 -15.48 -0.59 22.71
C GLY A 8 -15.81 -0.74 21.20
N ASN A 9 -15.50 0.24 20.39
CA ASN A 9 -15.68 0.20 18.93
C ASN A 9 -14.54 -0.58 18.29
N LYS A 10 -14.86 -1.30 17.21
CA LYS A 10 -13.86 -1.97 16.37
C LYS A 10 -12.88 -0.95 15.78
N ILE A 11 -11.64 -1.41 15.57
CA ILE A 11 -10.60 -0.63 14.87
C ILE A 11 -10.99 -0.45 13.41
N ARG A 12 -10.84 0.75 12.90
CA ARG A 12 -11.08 1.06 11.48
C ARG A 12 -9.80 0.76 10.70
N LEU A 13 -9.82 -0.35 9.97
CA LEU A 13 -8.71 -0.85 9.16
C LEU A 13 -8.94 -0.50 7.68
N ALA A 14 -7.91 0.00 7.02
CA ALA A 14 -7.91 0.23 5.58
C ALA A 14 -6.71 -0.46 4.91
N THR A 15 -6.87 -0.80 3.64
CA THR A 15 -5.77 -1.23 2.77
C THR A 15 -5.72 -0.37 1.52
N VAL A 16 -4.52 -0.02 1.06
CA VAL A 16 -4.32 0.82 -0.11
C VAL A 16 -3.33 0.16 -1.04
N TRP A 17 -3.69 0.11 -2.32
CA TRP A 17 -2.84 -0.37 -3.39
C TRP A 17 -2.39 0.82 -4.25
N LEU A 18 -1.08 1.06 -4.30
CA LEU A 18 -0.39 1.99 -5.19
C LEU A 18 0.26 1.20 -6.33
N ASP A 19 1.38 1.69 -6.88
CA ASP A 19 2.09 0.97 -7.94
C ASP A 19 2.81 -0.28 -7.38
N GLY A 20 2.21 -1.44 -7.63
CA GLY A 20 2.67 -2.75 -7.19
C GLY A 20 1.93 -3.88 -7.86
N CYS A 21 2.33 -5.12 -7.59
CA CYS A 21 1.75 -6.32 -8.20
C CYS A 21 0.55 -6.91 -7.45
N SER A 22 0.09 -6.28 -6.37
CA SER A 22 -0.90 -6.77 -5.40
C SER A 22 -0.53 -8.06 -4.64
N GLY A 23 0.72 -8.50 -4.71
CA GLY A 23 1.18 -9.69 -3.99
C GLY A 23 1.04 -9.57 -2.48
N CYS A 24 1.21 -8.38 -1.91
CA CYS A 24 1.04 -8.15 -0.47
C CYS A 24 -0.44 -8.25 -0.05
N HIS A 25 -1.39 -7.79 -0.89
CA HIS A 25 -2.82 -8.00 -0.66
C HIS A 25 -3.18 -9.49 -0.78
N MET A 26 -2.61 -10.21 -1.75
CA MET A 26 -2.81 -11.65 -1.85
C MET A 26 -2.29 -12.37 -0.60
N SER A 27 -1.09 -12.02 -0.13
CA SER A 27 -0.54 -12.59 1.11
C SER A 27 -1.36 -12.21 2.35
N LEU A 28 -1.99 -11.05 2.38
CA LEU A 28 -2.97 -10.69 3.42
C LEU A 28 -4.19 -11.63 3.35
N LEU A 29 -4.70 -11.91 2.16
CA LEU A 29 -5.83 -12.84 1.98
C LEU A 29 -5.46 -14.28 2.32
N ASP A 30 -4.20 -14.70 2.11
CA ASP A 30 -3.68 -16.01 2.50
C ASP A 30 -3.64 -16.23 4.03
N THR A 31 -4.02 -15.24 4.83
CA THR A 31 -4.32 -15.46 6.24
C THR A 31 -5.59 -16.29 6.44
N ASP A 32 -6.40 -16.48 5.39
CA ASP A 32 -7.57 -17.34 5.32
C ASP A 32 -8.55 -17.16 6.50
N GLU A 33 -8.88 -18.23 7.21
CA GLU A 33 -9.83 -18.22 8.31
C GLU A 33 -9.42 -17.29 9.47
N ARG A 34 -8.15 -16.92 9.58
CA ARG A 34 -7.67 -15.97 10.58
C ARG A 34 -8.23 -14.56 10.39
N MET A 35 -8.68 -14.22 9.15
CA MET A 35 -9.40 -12.97 8.89
C MET A 35 -10.71 -12.86 9.68
N ILE A 36 -11.32 -13.97 10.06
CA ILE A 36 -12.52 -13.98 10.93
C ILE A 36 -12.17 -13.36 12.30
N ALA A 37 -11.01 -13.72 12.87
CA ALA A 37 -10.56 -13.13 14.14
C ALA A 37 -10.25 -11.63 14.01
N VAL A 38 -9.69 -11.20 12.88
CA VAL A 38 -9.50 -9.76 12.59
C VAL A 38 -10.85 -9.06 12.50
N ALA A 39 -11.82 -9.62 11.77
CA ALA A 39 -13.15 -9.03 11.57
C ALA A 39 -13.98 -8.92 12.88
N GLN A 40 -13.68 -9.72 13.90
CA GLN A 40 -14.28 -9.56 15.21
C GLN A 40 -13.83 -8.27 15.94
N ARG A 41 -12.63 -7.75 15.61
CA ARG A 41 -11.97 -6.63 16.30
C ARG A 41 -11.77 -5.40 15.41
N ALA A 42 -11.85 -5.55 14.11
CA ALA A 42 -11.67 -4.48 13.13
C ALA A 42 -12.79 -4.49 12.07
N ASP A 43 -13.13 -3.32 11.58
CA ASP A 43 -13.96 -3.13 10.38
C ASP A 43 -13.06 -2.68 9.24
N VAL A 44 -13.08 -3.40 8.11
CA VAL A 44 -12.37 -2.98 6.90
C VAL A 44 -13.19 -1.89 6.23
N VAL A 45 -12.75 -0.65 6.40
CA VAL A 45 -13.50 0.55 5.96
C VAL A 45 -13.09 1.04 4.58
N TRP A 46 -11.96 0.57 4.06
CA TRP A 46 -11.44 0.87 2.72
C TRP A 46 -10.53 -0.24 2.24
N GLY A 47 -10.56 -0.50 0.93
CA GLY A 47 -9.66 -1.45 0.28
C GLY A 47 -10.09 -1.72 -1.16
N PRO A 48 -9.30 -2.42 -1.96
CA PRO A 48 -9.64 -2.78 -3.34
C PRO A 48 -10.94 -3.59 -3.47
N LEU A 49 -11.37 -4.26 -2.39
CA LEU A 49 -12.56 -5.11 -2.33
C LEU A 49 -13.72 -4.47 -1.56
N VAL A 50 -13.62 -3.19 -1.22
CA VAL A 50 -14.64 -2.44 -0.47
C VAL A 50 -15.31 -1.42 -1.38
N ASP A 51 -16.65 -1.35 -1.34
CA ASP A 51 -17.43 -0.47 -2.21
C ASP A 51 -17.34 1.04 -1.92
N ALA A 52 -16.69 1.44 -0.84
CA ALA A 52 -16.48 2.84 -0.50
C ALA A 52 -15.76 3.58 -1.66
N LYS A 53 -16.29 4.73 -2.09
CA LYS A 53 -15.75 5.50 -3.23
C LYS A 53 -14.74 6.57 -2.81
N GLU A 54 -14.76 6.96 -1.54
CA GLU A 54 -13.83 7.93 -0.97
C GLU A 54 -13.14 7.36 0.26
N PHE A 55 -11.84 7.65 0.39
CA PHE A 55 -11.09 7.23 1.56
C PHE A 55 -11.65 7.94 2.81
N PRO A 56 -12.10 7.17 3.83
CA PRO A 56 -12.81 7.72 4.99
C PRO A 56 -11.89 8.53 5.92
N GLU A 57 -12.51 9.40 6.72
CA GLU A 57 -11.83 10.08 7.82
C GLU A 57 -11.64 9.15 9.02
N ASN A 58 -10.68 9.49 9.89
CA ASN A 58 -10.43 8.83 11.17
C ASN A 58 -10.19 7.32 11.05
N VAL A 59 -9.36 6.91 10.11
CA VAL A 59 -8.89 5.53 9.98
C VAL A 59 -7.82 5.26 11.04
N ASP A 60 -7.95 4.16 11.77
CA ASP A 60 -7.00 3.81 12.82
C ASP A 60 -5.70 3.25 12.25
N VAL A 61 -5.81 2.32 11.31
CA VAL A 61 -4.67 1.64 10.68
C VAL A 61 -4.88 1.56 9.18
N THR A 62 -3.87 1.93 8.42
CA THR A 62 -3.85 1.70 6.97
C THR A 62 -2.61 0.92 6.57
N LEU A 63 -2.82 -0.22 5.89
CA LEU A 63 -1.77 -0.99 5.23
C LEU A 63 -1.61 -0.48 3.80
N VAL A 64 -0.44 0.02 3.43
CA VAL A 64 -0.15 0.55 2.09
C VAL A 64 0.82 -0.36 1.38
N GLU A 65 0.39 -0.94 0.25
CA GLU A 65 1.20 -1.70 -0.67
C GLU A 65 1.55 -0.86 -1.91
N GLY A 66 2.73 -1.08 -2.47
CA GLY A 66 3.16 -0.46 -3.72
C GLY A 66 3.95 0.83 -3.51
N ALA A 67 4.63 1.27 -4.57
CA ALA A 67 5.41 2.50 -4.60
C ALA A 67 4.56 3.69 -5.07
N VAL A 68 5.05 4.91 -4.85
CA VAL A 68 4.43 6.14 -5.35
C VAL A 68 5.04 6.45 -6.71
N SER A 69 4.30 6.17 -7.79
CA SER A 69 4.82 6.20 -9.16
C SER A 69 4.06 7.14 -10.10
N SER A 70 2.85 7.54 -9.74
CA SER A 70 2.00 8.43 -10.52
C SER A 70 1.52 9.63 -9.71
N GLU A 71 0.97 10.64 -10.38
CA GLU A 71 0.36 11.79 -9.72
C GLU A 71 -0.83 11.38 -8.85
N ASP A 72 -1.61 10.40 -9.29
CA ASP A 72 -2.71 9.82 -8.51
C ASP A 72 -2.21 9.13 -7.23
N ASP A 73 -1.12 8.37 -7.32
CA ASP A 73 -0.53 7.75 -6.13
C ASP A 73 -0.06 8.79 -5.13
N LEU A 74 0.55 9.87 -5.64
CA LEU A 74 1.04 10.98 -4.83
C LEU A 74 -0.09 11.69 -4.09
N GLU A 75 -1.18 12.00 -4.78
CA GLU A 75 -2.35 12.61 -4.16
C GLU A 75 -3.02 11.65 -3.17
N ARG A 76 -3.20 10.38 -3.57
CA ARG A 76 -3.82 9.34 -2.77
C ARG A 76 -3.08 9.10 -1.46
N ILE A 77 -1.76 8.92 -1.51
CA ILE A 77 -1.00 8.63 -0.28
C ILE A 77 -0.97 9.81 0.70
N ARG A 78 -0.95 11.05 0.20
CA ARG A 78 -1.08 12.25 1.04
C ARG A 78 -2.43 12.32 1.74
N ARG A 79 -3.51 12.05 1.00
CA ARG A 79 -4.88 11.98 1.56
C ARG A 79 -5.00 10.89 2.61
N VAL A 80 -4.48 9.71 2.30
CA VAL A 80 -4.44 8.54 3.20
C VAL A 80 -3.70 8.89 4.49
N ARG A 81 -2.49 9.46 4.40
CA ARG A 81 -1.72 9.84 5.59
C ARG A 81 -2.47 10.83 6.50
N ASN A 82 -3.09 11.82 5.90
CA ASN A 82 -3.83 12.85 6.66
C ASN A 82 -5.05 12.31 7.41
N ARG A 83 -5.60 11.18 6.97
CA ARG A 83 -6.81 10.55 7.51
C ARG A 83 -6.55 9.28 8.32
N THR A 84 -5.28 8.91 8.48
CA THR A 84 -4.85 7.66 9.13
C THR A 84 -4.02 7.96 10.36
N ARG A 85 -4.31 7.27 11.47
CA ARG A 85 -3.52 7.38 12.70
C ARG A 85 -2.20 6.62 12.61
N ILE A 86 -2.22 5.34 12.19
CA ILE A 86 -1.04 4.49 12.03
C ILE A 86 -0.94 4.04 10.57
N LEU A 87 0.11 4.48 9.87
CA LEU A 87 0.40 4.10 8.49
C LEU A 87 1.46 3.01 8.46
N VAL A 88 1.11 1.89 7.84
CA VAL A 88 1.98 0.73 7.67
C VAL A 88 2.42 0.63 6.22
N SER A 89 3.72 0.66 5.97
CA SER A 89 4.32 0.36 4.66
C SER A 89 4.47 -1.15 4.53
N LEU A 90 3.68 -1.77 3.64
CA LEU A 90 3.56 -3.21 3.48
C LEU A 90 4.27 -3.68 2.22
N GLY A 91 5.30 -4.49 2.39
CA GLY A 91 6.07 -5.08 1.30
C GLY A 91 7.15 -4.16 0.71
N ASP A 92 8.09 -4.76 0.00
CA ASP A 92 9.30 -4.10 -0.47
C ASP A 92 9.03 -2.98 -1.49
N CYS A 93 7.96 -3.04 -2.28
CA CYS A 93 7.62 -1.94 -3.18
C CYS A 93 7.30 -0.66 -2.41
N ALA A 94 6.56 -0.76 -1.31
CA ALA A 94 6.23 0.38 -0.46
C ALA A 94 7.44 0.89 0.36
N ILE A 95 8.41 0.01 0.68
CA ILE A 95 9.55 0.31 1.56
C ILE A 95 10.77 0.80 0.79
N THR A 96 11.07 0.20 -0.37
CA THR A 96 12.31 0.46 -1.14
C THR A 96 12.05 0.92 -2.57
N GLY A 97 10.78 0.92 -3.01
CA GLY A 97 10.40 1.13 -4.40
C GLY A 97 10.52 -0.13 -5.27
N ASN A 98 11.36 -1.10 -4.90
CA ASN A 98 11.56 -2.42 -5.52
C ASN A 98 11.31 -2.44 -7.04
N VAL A 99 10.38 -3.28 -7.54
CA VAL A 99 10.12 -3.43 -8.98
C VAL A 99 9.66 -2.13 -9.64
N PRO A 100 8.72 -1.33 -9.12
CA PRO A 100 8.36 -0.05 -9.70
C PRO A 100 9.55 0.90 -9.91
N ALA A 101 10.51 0.92 -8.98
CA ALA A 101 11.70 1.78 -9.06
C ALA A 101 12.73 1.32 -10.13
N MET A 102 12.60 0.13 -10.68
CA MET A 102 13.52 -0.35 -11.74
C MET A 102 13.49 0.54 -12.99
N ARG A 103 12.37 1.23 -13.25
CA ARG A 103 12.25 2.18 -14.36
C ARG A 103 13.05 3.47 -14.19
N ASN A 104 13.40 3.81 -12.95
CA ASN A 104 13.99 5.11 -12.60
C ASN A 104 15.28 5.42 -13.36
N LYS A 105 16.06 4.40 -13.70
CA LYS A 105 17.31 4.57 -14.46
C LYS A 105 17.10 4.91 -15.94
N TYR A 106 15.90 4.69 -16.51
CA TYR A 106 15.61 4.91 -17.92
C TYR A 106 14.86 6.20 -18.19
N GLY A 107 14.15 6.73 -17.19
CA GLY A 107 13.24 7.86 -17.34
C GLY A 107 11.89 7.49 -17.96
N VAL A 108 10.90 8.35 -17.73
CA VAL A 108 9.49 8.11 -18.13
C VAL A 108 9.33 7.98 -19.64
N ASP A 109 9.91 8.89 -20.42
CA ASP A 109 9.75 8.91 -21.89
C ASP A 109 10.26 7.64 -22.52
N ALA A 110 11.43 7.15 -22.12
CA ALA A 110 12.00 5.92 -22.66
C ALA A 110 11.14 4.69 -22.35
N VAL A 111 10.60 4.62 -21.15
CA VAL A 111 9.72 3.53 -20.71
C VAL A 111 8.40 3.54 -21.48
N LEU A 112 7.76 4.71 -21.59
CA LEU A 112 6.49 4.85 -22.34
C LEU A 112 6.69 4.56 -23.83
N ARG A 113 7.76 5.06 -24.45
CA ARG A 113 8.09 4.73 -25.85
C ARG A 113 8.27 3.23 -26.03
N ARG A 114 9.03 2.58 -25.17
CA ARG A 114 9.25 1.14 -25.24
C ARG A 114 7.96 0.35 -25.12
N ALA A 115 7.11 0.69 -24.15
CA ALA A 115 5.86 -0.03 -23.89
C ALA A 115 4.81 0.18 -24.99
N TYR A 116 4.60 1.42 -25.42
CA TYR A 116 3.42 1.80 -26.22
C TYR A 116 3.71 2.12 -27.69
N LEU A 117 4.97 2.33 -28.09
CA LEU A 117 5.34 2.60 -29.48
C LEU A 117 6.14 1.44 -30.07
N GLU A 118 7.23 1.03 -29.41
CA GLU A 118 8.14 0.04 -29.96
C GLU A 118 7.62 -1.40 -29.84
N ASN A 119 6.95 -1.74 -28.73
CA ASN A 119 6.39 -3.07 -28.51
C ASN A 119 4.93 -3.22 -28.99
N ALA A 120 4.28 -2.13 -29.39
CA ALA A 120 2.90 -2.19 -29.86
C ALA A 120 2.82 -2.78 -31.28
N THR A 121 1.97 -3.77 -31.48
CA THR A 121 1.72 -4.40 -32.81
C THR A 121 0.54 -3.76 -33.52
N LEU A 122 -0.37 -3.12 -32.78
CA LEU A 122 -1.55 -2.43 -33.30
C LEU A 122 -1.67 -1.06 -32.65
N ASP A 123 -1.97 -0.03 -33.45
CA ASP A 123 -2.22 1.34 -33.02
C ASP A 123 -1.19 1.87 -31.97
N PRO A 124 0.10 1.98 -32.38
CA PRO A 124 1.17 2.40 -31.47
C PRO A 124 0.93 3.84 -31.01
N LYS A 125 0.47 4.01 -29.76
CA LYS A 125 0.10 5.30 -29.18
C LYS A 125 0.38 5.33 -27.70
N ILE A 126 1.07 6.35 -27.22
CA ILE A 126 1.18 6.61 -25.77
C ILE A 126 -0.18 7.13 -25.26
N PRO A 127 -0.82 6.41 -24.32
CA PRO A 127 -2.09 6.89 -23.76
C PRO A 127 -1.83 8.09 -22.86
N LEU A 128 -2.57 9.18 -23.08
CA LEU A 128 -2.45 10.42 -22.31
C LEU A 128 -3.78 10.85 -21.68
N ASP A 129 -4.89 10.36 -22.21
CA ASP A 129 -6.22 10.73 -21.75
C ASP A 129 -6.71 9.76 -20.67
N VAL A 130 -7.26 10.29 -19.58
CA VAL A 130 -7.86 9.53 -18.46
C VAL A 130 -6.85 8.73 -17.61
N ILE A 131 -5.58 8.65 -18.02
CA ILE A 131 -4.53 7.92 -17.31
C ILE A 131 -3.69 8.92 -16.54
N PRO A 132 -3.40 8.69 -15.23
CA PRO A 132 -2.56 9.59 -14.44
C PRO A 132 -1.14 9.63 -15.01
N ALA A 133 -0.53 10.81 -15.00
CA ALA A 133 0.85 10.98 -15.41
C ALA A 133 1.80 10.24 -14.47
N LEU A 134 2.84 9.61 -15.04
CA LEU A 134 3.90 9.02 -14.25
C LEU A 134 4.78 10.12 -13.64
N LEU A 135 5.15 9.95 -12.38
CA LEU A 135 6.17 10.78 -11.75
C LEU A 135 7.53 10.51 -12.40
N PRO A 136 8.43 11.49 -12.44
CA PRO A 136 9.78 11.31 -12.98
C PRO A 136 10.52 10.13 -12.32
N VAL A 137 10.26 9.89 -11.03
CA VAL A 137 10.86 8.83 -10.23
C VAL A 137 9.79 8.12 -9.42
N SER A 138 9.77 6.79 -9.46
CA SER A 138 9.00 5.97 -8.53
C SER A 138 9.71 5.96 -7.18
N ARG A 139 8.98 6.21 -6.09
CA ARG A 139 9.52 6.39 -4.73
C ARG A 139 8.86 5.47 -3.72
N PRO A 140 9.59 5.02 -2.71
CA PRO A 140 8.98 4.38 -1.55
C PRO A 140 8.07 5.35 -0.79
N VAL A 141 7.11 4.80 -0.05
CA VAL A 141 6.07 5.58 0.64
C VAL A 141 6.67 6.58 1.65
N HIS A 142 7.71 6.16 2.39
CA HIS A 142 8.32 6.98 3.44
C HIS A 142 9.11 8.21 2.92
N GLU A 143 9.45 8.25 1.63
CA GLU A 143 10.03 9.45 1.01
C GLU A 143 8.97 10.52 0.69
N VAL A 144 7.69 10.16 0.75
CA VAL A 144 6.57 11.05 0.41
C VAL A 144 5.79 11.48 1.66
N VAL A 145 5.53 10.54 2.57
CA VAL A 145 4.78 10.78 3.81
C VAL A 145 5.41 10.01 4.98
N PRO A 146 5.26 10.48 6.23
CA PRO A 146 5.71 9.74 7.40
C PRO A 146 5.03 8.37 7.51
N VAL A 147 5.81 7.33 7.77
CA VAL A 147 5.37 5.94 7.97
C VAL A 147 5.68 5.52 9.41
N ASP A 148 4.73 4.86 10.06
CA ASP A 148 4.83 4.46 11.46
C ASP A 148 5.37 3.04 11.64
N VAL A 149 5.09 2.13 10.68
CA VAL A 149 5.49 0.71 10.72
C VAL A 149 5.94 0.26 9.33
N PHE A 150 7.01 -0.54 9.28
CA PHE A 150 7.54 -1.16 8.07
C PHE A 150 7.43 -2.67 8.15
N VAL A 151 6.82 -3.30 7.16
CA VAL A 151 6.64 -4.75 7.06
C VAL A 151 7.29 -5.25 5.77
N PRO A 152 8.60 -5.60 5.81
CA PRO A 152 9.34 -5.99 4.62
C PRO A 152 8.98 -7.39 4.12
N GLY A 153 9.21 -7.62 2.84
CA GLY A 153 9.01 -8.87 2.11
C GLY A 153 8.43 -8.64 0.72
N CYS A 154 8.61 -9.60 -0.19
CA CYS A 154 8.10 -9.52 -1.55
C CYS A 154 7.39 -10.84 -1.97
N PRO A 155 6.16 -11.06 -1.44
CA PRO A 155 5.47 -10.33 -0.37
C PRO A 155 5.96 -10.72 1.04
N PRO A 156 5.59 -9.98 2.09
CA PRO A 156 5.67 -10.46 3.46
C PRO A 156 4.79 -11.71 3.63
N SER A 157 5.18 -12.66 4.46
CA SER A 157 4.36 -13.86 4.68
C SER A 157 3.04 -13.53 5.37
N ALA A 158 2.00 -14.33 5.09
CA ALA A 158 0.70 -14.22 5.74
C ALA A 158 0.80 -14.24 7.28
N ASP A 159 1.70 -15.06 7.83
CA ASP A 159 1.96 -15.14 9.27
C ASP A 159 2.51 -13.83 9.83
N LEU A 160 3.46 -13.21 9.13
CA LEU A 160 4.01 -11.92 9.54
C LEU A 160 2.94 -10.82 9.49
N ILE A 161 2.18 -10.75 8.41
CA ILE A 161 1.09 -9.76 8.24
C ILE A 161 0.06 -9.94 9.37
N PHE A 162 -0.36 -11.17 9.63
CA PHE A 162 -1.32 -11.48 10.70
C PHE A 162 -0.79 -11.10 12.08
N SER A 163 0.48 -11.40 12.37
CA SER A 163 1.13 -11.00 13.63
C SER A 163 1.14 -9.49 13.81
N VAL A 164 1.52 -8.75 12.76
CA VAL A 164 1.54 -7.27 12.77
C VAL A 164 0.15 -6.69 13.02
N ILE A 165 -0.87 -7.19 12.30
CA ILE A 165 -2.25 -6.77 12.52
C ILE A 165 -2.68 -7.08 13.96
N GLY A 166 -2.36 -8.27 14.48
CA GLY A 166 -2.68 -8.66 15.86
C GLY A 166 -2.11 -7.70 16.90
N GLU A 167 -0.85 -7.29 16.77
CA GLU A 167 -0.23 -6.31 17.66
C GLU A 167 -0.90 -4.93 17.57
N LEU A 168 -1.21 -4.47 16.35
CA LEU A 168 -1.91 -3.21 16.12
C LEU A 168 -3.33 -3.22 16.73
N LEU A 169 -4.04 -4.36 16.65
CA LEU A 169 -5.35 -4.56 17.27
C LEU A 169 -5.28 -4.55 18.80
N GLU A 170 -4.14 -4.87 19.38
CA GLU A 170 -3.88 -4.78 20.84
C GLU A 170 -3.30 -3.43 21.26
N GLY A 171 -3.18 -2.50 20.33
CA GLY A 171 -2.68 -1.17 20.60
C GLY A 171 -1.16 -1.07 20.73
N ARG A 172 -0.43 -2.08 20.32
CA ARG A 172 1.04 -2.06 20.27
C ARG A 172 1.51 -1.60 18.90
N ILE A 173 2.66 -0.95 18.84
CA ILE A 173 3.35 -0.63 17.57
C ILE A 173 4.34 -1.76 17.30
N PRO A 174 4.09 -2.61 16.29
CA PRO A 174 4.98 -3.71 15.97
C PRO A 174 6.30 -3.19 15.41
N ASN A 175 7.38 -3.92 15.70
CA ASN A 175 8.69 -3.70 15.10
C ASN A 175 9.17 -5.05 14.53
N PRO A 176 8.64 -5.49 13.39
CA PRO A 176 9.02 -6.75 12.78
C PRO A 176 10.50 -6.70 12.40
N ALA A 177 11.24 -7.77 12.74
CA ALA A 177 12.63 -7.88 12.36
C ALA A 177 12.75 -7.82 10.82
N ALA A 178 13.50 -6.84 10.33
CA ALA A 178 13.71 -6.66 8.91
C ALA A 178 14.47 -7.87 8.33
N LYS A 179 13.75 -8.75 7.65
CA LYS A 179 14.34 -9.69 6.69
C LYS A 179 13.96 -9.17 5.31
N PHE A 180 14.87 -8.43 4.72
CA PHE A 180 14.77 -8.13 3.30
C PHE A 180 15.08 -9.42 2.56
N GLY A 181 14.12 -9.88 1.72
CA GLY A 181 14.24 -11.08 0.91
C GLY A 181 15.18 -10.91 -0.27
#